data_e2ea2d9dcc3e156dc99a726f24c761ad
#
_entry.id   e2ea2d9dcc3e156dc99a726f24c761ad
#
_cell.length_a   1.000
_cell.length_b   1.000
_cell.length_c   1.000
_cell.angle_alpha   90.00
_cell.angle_beta   90.00
_cell.angle_gamma   90.00
#
_symmetry.space_group_name_H-M   'P 1'
#
loop_
_entity.id
_entity.type
_entity.pdbx_description
1 polymer ?
#
loop_
_entity_poly.entity_id
_entity_poly.type
_entity_poly.pdbx_seq_one_letter_code
_entity_poly.pdbx_strand_id
1 'polypeptide(L)'
;MKFHYQKTGRVTIGWVAMSEVEITVGATIAYKLSKCPLISCPQLNVIAQYVHNALHGMSEITFATAKCHADDKYDERKGEQIVRTKIYRRVNKLTCRLFEKCCREIIIDLKGRVISVTHE
;
A
#
# COMPACT_ATOMS: atom_id res chain seq x y z
N MET A 1 4.87 2.53 -9.18
CA MET A 1 5.09 3.79 -8.46
C MET A 1 6.38 4.45 -8.94
N LYS A 2 6.35 5.76 -9.03
CA LYS A 2 7.52 6.51 -9.46
C LYS A 2 8.32 6.95 -8.23
N PHE A 3 9.55 6.47 -8.13
CA PHE A 3 10.43 6.77 -6.99
C PHE A 3 11.32 7.96 -7.29
N HIS A 4 11.52 8.78 -6.30
CA HIS A 4 12.45 9.90 -6.33
C HIS A 4 13.54 9.64 -5.30
N TYR A 5 14.76 10.06 -5.61
CA TYR A 5 15.90 9.81 -4.73
C TYR A 5 16.71 11.06 -4.50
N GLN A 6 17.28 11.16 -3.32
CA GLN A 6 18.26 12.17 -2.99
C GLN A 6 19.41 11.49 -2.25
N LYS A 7 20.63 11.80 -2.66
CA LYS A 7 21.81 11.19 -2.07
C LYS A 7 22.62 12.25 -1.35
N THR A 8 22.99 11.95 -0.11
CA THR A 8 23.77 12.85 0.71
C THR A 8 24.84 12.01 1.41
N GLY A 9 26.09 12.16 0.99
CA GLY A 9 27.18 11.32 1.49
C GLY A 9 26.93 9.86 1.19
N ARG A 10 26.86 9.04 2.22
CA ARG A 10 26.62 7.59 2.09
C ARG A 10 25.18 7.22 2.37
N VAL A 11 24.26 8.18 2.32
CA VAL A 11 22.86 7.96 2.60
C VAL A 11 22.04 8.19 1.33
N THR A 12 21.17 7.26 1.01
CA THR A 12 20.18 7.41 -0.04
C THR A 12 18.82 7.59 0.62
N ILE A 13 18.13 8.66 0.26
CA ILE A 13 16.76 8.90 0.69
C ILE A 13 15.88 8.74 -0.53
N GLY A 14 14.80 7.99 -0.42
CA GLY A 14 13.86 7.85 -1.51
C GLY A 14 12.44 8.05 -1.05
N TRP A 15 11.60 8.51 -1.96
CA TRP A 15 10.20 8.75 -1.65
C TRP A 15 9.31 8.58 -2.88
N VAL A 16 8.02 8.42 -2.63
CA VAL A 16 7.00 8.36 -3.66
C VAL A 16 5.87 9.30 -3.24
N ALA A 17 5.07 9.73 -4.20
CA ALA A 17 3.91 10.55 -3.88
C ALA A 17 2.85 9.68 -3.18
N MET A 18 2.18 10.21 -2.17
CA MET A 18 1.11 9.51 -1.48
C MET A 18 -0.01 9.12 -2.45
N SER A 19 -0.31 9.96 -3.43
CA SER A 19 -1.32 9.64 -4.44
C SER A 19 -1.00 8.37 -5.21
N GLU A 20 0.28 8.11 -5.51
CA GLU A 20 0.68 6.88 -6.18
C GLU A 20 0.54 5.66 -5.27
N VAL A 21 0.82 5.83 -3.99
CA VAL A 21 0.63 4.75 -3.01
C VAL A 21 -0.87 4.41 -2.93
N GLU A 22 -1.73 5.42 -2.84
CA GLU A 22 -3.18 5.22 -2.80
C GLU A 22 -3.68 4.48 -4.03
N ILE A 23 -3.23 4.88 -5.21
CA ILE A 23 -3.61 4.22 -6.47
C ILE A 23 -3.15 2.76 -6.47
N THR A 24 -1.92 2.51 -6.06
CA THR A 24 -1.35 1.16 -6.05
C THR A 24 -2.11 0.27 -5.07
N VAL A 25 -2.36 0.74 -3.86
CA VAL A 25 -3.09 -0.02 -2.84
C VAL A 25 -4.53 -0.26 -3.30
N GLY A 26 -5.20 0.79 -3.79
CA GLY A 26 -6.58 0.69 -4.26
C GLY A 26 -6.74 -0.28 -5.41
N ALA A 27 -5.84 -0.20 -6.41
CA ALA A 27 -5.88 -1.09 -7.57
C ALA A 27 -5.65 -2.55 -7.15
N THR A 28 -4.74 -2.79 -6.23
CA THR A 28 -4.47 -4.14 -5.75
C THR A 28 -5.67 -4.73 -5.01
N ILE A 29 -6.30 -3.93 -4.15
CA ILE A 29 -7.50 -4.35 -3.43
C ILE A 29 -8.63 -4.64 -4.42
N ALA A 30 -8.87 -3.74 -5.37
CA ALA A 30 -9.89 -3.91 -6.38
C ALA A 30 -9.67 -5.19 -7.19
N TYR A 31 -8.43 -5.45 -7.60
CA TYR A 31 -8.09 -6.66 -8.33
C TYR A 31 -8.40 -7.92 -7.51
N LYS A 32 -8.00 -7.94 -6.24
CA LYS A 32 -8.25 -9.07 -5.36
C LYS A 32 -9.75 -9.28 -5.14
N LEU A 33 -10.50 -8.21 -4.96
CA LEU A 33 -11.94 -8.30 -4.79
C LEU A 33 -12.64 -8.81 -6.06
N SER A 34 -12.12 -8.46 -7.25
CA SER A 34 -12.68 -8.95 -8.50
C SER A 34 -12.59 -10.46 -8.66
N LYS A 35 -11.72 -11.11 -7.89
CA LYS A 35 -11.57 -12.56 -7.89
C LYS A 35 -12.53 -13.26 -6.91
N CYS A 36 -13.22 -12.48 -6.09
CA CYS A 36 -14.15 -13.05 -5.12
C CYS A 36 -15.49 -13.37 -5.81
N PRO A 37 -15.96 -14.63 -5.77
CA PRO A 37 -17.22 -14.99 -6.44
C PRO A 37 -18.45 -14.35 -5.82
N LEU A 38 -18.35 -13.85 -4.61
CA LEU A 38 -19.47 -13.18 -3.94
C LEU A 38 -19.59 -11.70 -4.33
N ILE A 39 -18.59 -11.16 -5.01
CA ILE A 39 -18.57 -9.75 -5.39
C ILE A 39 -18.54 -9.67 -6.90
N SER A 40 -19.67 -9.36 -7.49
CA SER A 40 -19.78 -9.31 -8.94
C SER A 40 -19.16 -8.05 -9.53
N CYS A 41 -19.19 -6.95 -8.80
CA CYS A 41 -18.67 -5.67 -9.29
C CYS A 41 -18.17 -4.82 -8.13
N PRO A 42 -16.86 -4.81 -7.87
CA PRO A 42 -16.30 -3.96 -6.83
C PRO A 42 -16.54 -2.49 -7.15
N GLN A 43 -17.00 -1.72 -6.18
CA GLN A 43 -17.21 -0.29 -6.37
C GLN A 43 -15.89 0.43 -6.14
N LEU A 44 -15.24 0.79 -7.25
CA LEU A 44 -13.90 1.36 -7.21
C LEU A 44 -13.82 2.69 -6.45
N ASN A 45 -14.84 3.52 -6.57
CA ASN A 45 -14.86 4.79 -5.85
C ASN A 45 -14.97 4.61 -4.34
N VAL A 46 -15.69 3.59 -3.89
CA VAL A 46 -15.80 3.26 -2.47
C VAL A 46 -14.45 2.74 -1.95
N ILE A 47 -13.81 1.88 -2.74
CA ILE A 47 -12.48 1.35 -2.39
C ILE A 47 -11.47 2.50 -2.33
N ALA A 48 -11.49 3.39 -3.33
CA ALA A 48 -10.57 4.52 -3.37
C ALA A 48 -10.73 5.43 -2.14
N GLN A 49 -11.97 5.72 -1.75
CA GLN A 49 -12.24 6.54 -0.58
C GLN A 49 -11.78 5.84 0.70
N TYR A 50 -12.02 4.55 0.81
CA TYR A 50 -11.59 3.75 1.94
C TYR A 50 -10.06 3.77 2.09
N VAL A 51 -9.35 3.59 0.99
CA VAL A 51 -7.88 3.63 0.97
C VAL A 51 -7.39 5.02 1.33
N HIS A 52 -7.98 6.05 0.75
CA HIS A 52 -7.59 7.44 1.04
C HIS A 52 -7.72 7.74 2.53
N ASN A 53 -8.85 7.38 3.13
CA ASN A 53 -9.08 7.62 4.55
C ASN A 53 -8.11 6.82 5.42
N ALA A 54 -7.83 5.57 5.04
CA ALA A 54 -6.93 4.72 5.81
C ALA A 54 -5.48 5.21 5.76
N LEU A 55 -5.07 5.81 4.64
CA LEU A 55 -3.71 6.31 4.46
C LEU A 55 -3.50 7.72 4.98
N HIS A 56 -4.57 8.38 5.36
CA HIS A 56 -4.47 9.75 5.87
C HIS A 56 -3.59 9.78 7.11
N GLY A 57 -2.56 10.61 7.09
CA GLY A 57 -1.62 10.72 8.20
C GLY A 57 -0.51 9.67 8.25
N MET A 58 -0.46 8.75 7.28
CA MET A 58 0.55 7.69 7.22
C MET A 58 1.71 8.05 6.31
N SER A 59 2.22 9.27 6.39
CA SER A 59 3.28 9.74 5.51
C SER A 59 4.56 8.89 5.59
N GLU A 60 4.79 8.22 6.70
CA GLU A 60 6.00 7.42 6.90
C GLU A 60 6.14 6.24 5.93
N ILE A 61 5.06 5.82 5.27
CA ILE A 61 5.17 4.75 4.29
C ILE A 61 5.68 5.24 2.94
N THR A 62 5.70 6.56 2.73
CA THR A 62 6.06 7.14 1.43
C THR A 62 7.55 7.38 1.27
N PHE A 63 8.34 7.21 2.32
CA PHE A 63 9.78 7.45 2.20
C PHE A 63 10.58 6.42 3.00
N ALA A 64 11.82 6.23 2.61
CA ALA A 64 12.76 5.36 3.30
C ALA A 64 14.18 5.83 3.05
N THR A 65 15.08 5.35 3.89
CA THR A 65 16.50 5.67 3.77
C THR A 65 17.32 4.40 3.75
N ALA A 66 18.47 4.47 3.07
CA ALA A 66 19.47 3.42 3.10
C ALA A 66 20.81 4.07 3.38
N LYS A 67 21.53 3.56 4.37
CA LYS A 67 22.84 4.07 4.75
C LYS A 67 23.90 3.04 4.44
N CYS A 68 24.93 3.45 3.73
CA CYS A 68 26.07 2.60 3.45
C CYS A 68 27.02 2.62 4.66
N HIS A 69 27.44 1.46 5.12
CA HIS A 69 28.43 1.36 6.18
C HIS A 69 29.76 1.97 5.74
N ALA A 70 30.51 2.53 6.69
CA ALA A 70 31.79 3.15 6.41
C ALA A 70 32.79 2.17 5.78
N ASP A 71 32.68 0.89 6.13
CA ASP A 71 33.59 -0.15 5.62
C ASP A 71 33.17 -0.68 4.25
N ASP A 72 31.96 -0.38 3.78
CA ASP A 72 31.46 -0.85 2.51
C ASP A 72 31.73 0.16 1.42
N LYS A 73 31.90 -0.33 0.20
CA LYS A 73 31.97 0.52 -0.97
C LYS A 73 30.57 1.08 -1.24
N TYR A 74 30.47 2.39 -1.37
CA TYR A 74 29.19 3.02 -1.66
C TYR A 74 28.71 2.66 -3.07
N ASP A 75 27.46 2.17 -3.16
CA ASP A 75 26.83 1.80 -4.40
C ASP A 75 25.44 2.45 -4.45
N GLU A 76 25.27 3.40 -5.35
CA GLU A 76 24.03 4.15 -5.50
C GLU A 76 22.85 3.25 -5.87
N ARG A 77 23.06 2.29 -6.77
CA ARG A 77 22.02 1.37 -7.21
C ARG A 77 21.53 0.51 -6.05
N LYS A 78 22.46 0.05 -5.23
CA LYS A 78 22.12 -0.75 -4.07
C LYS A 78 21.30 0.06 -3.07
N GLY A 79 21.69 1.31 -2.84
CA GLY A 79 20.95 2.23 -1.97
C GLY A 79 19.51 2.44 -2.45
N GLU A 80 19.34 2.70 -3.74
CA GLU A 80 18.01 2.87 -4.35
C GLU A 80 17.18 1.59 -4.25
N GLN A 81 17.80 0.45 -4.48
CA GLN A 81 17.11 -0.83 -4.39
C GLN A 81 16.63 -1.10 -2.96
N ILE A 82 17.46 -0.81 -1.97
CA ILE A 82 17.09 -0.99 -0.56
C ILE A 82 15.90 -0.08 -0.21
N VAL A 83 15.94 1.17 -0.64
CA VAL A 83 14.86 2.13 -0.39
C VAL A 83 13.56 1.64 -1.01
N ARG A 84 13.57 1.24 -2.29
CA ARG A 84 12.39 0.71 -2.96
C ARG A 84 11.82 -0.51 -2.23
N THR A 85 12.70 -1.42 -1.86
CA THR A 85 12.29 -2.63 -1.16
C THR A 85 11.60 -2.30 0.16
N LYS A 86 12.14 -1.35 0.91
CA LYS A 86 11.53 -0.92 2.17
C LYS A 86 10.13 -0.34 1.97
N ILE A 87 9.99 0.53 0.97
CA ILE A 87 8.69 1.15 0.68
C ILE A 87 7.69 0.10 0.21
N TYR A 88 8.08 -0.77 -0.74
CA TYR A 88 7.19 -1.82 -1.23
C TYR A 88 6.76 -2.78 -0.12
N ARG A 89 7.65 -3.13 0.79
CA ARG A 89 7.29 -3.99 1.93
C ARG A 89 6.22 -3.35 2.80
N ARG A 90 6.37 -2.06 3.09
CA ARG A 90 5.38 -1.32 3.89
C ARG A 90 4.04 -1.23 3.18
N VAL A 91 4.07 -0.92 1.89
CA VAL A 91 2.87 -0.80 1.07
C VAL A 91 2.16 -2.15 0.96
N ASN A 92 2.90 -3.23 0.71
CA ASN A 92 2.30 -4.56 0.61
C ASN A 92 1.68 -5.01 1.92
N LYS A 93 2.36 -4.77 3.03
CA LYS A 93 1.85 -5.13 4.35
C LYS A 93 0.57 -4.37 4.68
N LEU A 94 0.54 -3.10 4.36
CA LEU A 94 -0.64 -2.26 4.55
C LEU A 94 -1.78 -2.73 3.64
N THR A 95 -1.47 -3.04 2.38
CA THR A 95 -2.46 -3.53 1.43
C THR A 95 -3.16 -4.79 1.94
N CYS A 96 -2.39 -5.73 2.50
CA CYS A 96 -2.97 -6.94 3.06
C CYS A 96 -3.93 -6.64 4.20
N ARG A 97 -3.53 -5.74 5.11
CA ARG A 97 -4.39 -5.35 6.23
C ARG A 97 -5.66 -4.66 5.77
N LEU A 98 -5.53 -3.75 4.81
CA LEU A 98 -6.69 -3.02 4.30
C LEU A 98 -7.61 -3.93 3.51
N PHE A 99 -7.06 -4.88 2.78
CA PHE A 99 -7.86 -5.86 2.07
C PHE A 99 -8.71 -6.70 3.03
N GLU A 100 -8.12 -7.17 4.12
CA GLU A 100 -8.85 -7.93 5.13
C GLU A 100 -9.99 -7.11 5.74
N LYS A 101 -9.74 -5.86 6.08
CA LYS A 101 -10.76 -4.96 6.61
C LYS A 101 -11.86 -4.70 5.59
N CYS A 102 -11.48 -4.48 4.34
CA CYS A 102 -12.41 -4.24 3.26
C CYS A 102 -13.34 -5.44 3.05
N CYS A 103 -12.80 -6.64 3.09
CA CYS A 103 -13.59 -7.87 3.00
C CYS A 103 -14.60 -7.98 4.14
N ARG A 104 -14.19 -7.65 5.35
CA ARG A 104 -15.09 -7.69 6.50
C ARG A 104 -16.24 -6.71 6.36
N GLU A 105 -15.96 -5.50 5.89
CA GLU A 105 -16.99 -4.50 5.70
C GLU A 105 -17.99 -4.91 4.60
N ILE A 106 -17.50 -5.48 3.51
CA ILE A 106 -18.37 -5.97 2.45
C ILE A 106 -19.27 -7.09 2.95
N ILE A 107 -18.74 -8.00 3.74
CA ILE A 107 -19.51 -9.08 4.31
C ILE A 107 -20.61 -8.53 5.24
N ILE A 108 -20.28 -7.52 6.02
CA ILE A 108 -21.25 -6.86 6.88
C ILE A 108 -22.36 -6.22 6.05
N ASP A 109 -22.00 -5.54 4.97
CA ASP A 109 -22.96 -4.88 4.10
C ASP A 109 -23.90 -5.90 3.44
N LEU A 110 -23.36 -6.97 2.89
CA LEU A 110 -24.16 -8.04 2.31
C LEU A 110 -25.08 -8.67 3.33
N LYS A 111 -24.59 -8.91 4.51
CA LYS A 111 -25.36 -9.44 5.60
C LYS A 111 -26.50 -8.52 6.01
N GLY A 112 -26.24 -7.23 6.09
CA GLY A 112 -27.26 -6.25 6.44
C GLY A 112 -28.33 -6.10 5.39
N ARG A 113 -28.04 -6.38 4.12
CA ARG A 113 -29.00 -6.22 3.04
C ARG A 113 -29.78 -7.48 2.75
N VAL A 114 -29.12 -8.59 2.66
CA VAL A 114 -29.71 -9.80 2.10
C VAL A 114 -29.46 -11.00 2.92
N ILE A 115 -28.26 -11.19 3.38
CA ILE A 115 -27.82 -12.42 3.92
C ILE A 115 -27.08 -12.19 5.19
N SER A 116 -27.35 -12.94 6.13
CA SER A 116 -26.53 -12.99 7.30
C SER A 116 -25.41 -13.97 7.05
N VAL A 117 -24.33 -13.50 6.48
CA VAL A 117 -23.24 -14.36 6.13
C VAL A 117 -22.35 -14.62 7.33
N THR A 118 -21.89 -13.57 7.92
CA THR A 118 -21.18 -13.74 9.10
C THR A 118 -21.52 -12.65 9.96
N HIS A 119 -21.79 -12.51 10.89
CA HIS A 119 -22.08 -11.40 11.44
C HIS A 119 -21.64 -11.09 12.55
N GLU A 120 -21.56 -10.19 12.58
CA GLU A 120 -21.29 -9.69 13.54
C GLU A 120 -21.92 -9.32 14.27
#